data_4ff2de3d64c23913c048000dacbb6ea1
#
_entry.id   4ff2de3d64c23913c048000dacbb6ea1
#
_cell.length_a   1.000
_cell.length_b   1.000
_cell.length_c   1.000
_cell.angle_alpha   90.00
_cell.angle_beta   90.00
_cell.angle_gamma   90.00
#
_symmetry.space_group_name_H-M   'P 1'
#
loop_
_entity.id
_entity.type
_entity.pdbx_description
1 polymer ?
#
loop_
_entity_poly.entity_id
_entity_poly.type
_entity_poly.pdbx_seq_one_letter_code
_entity_poly.pdbx_strand_id
1 'polypeptide(L)'
;AKQGGGFYAYDYGHILLWTNWSNPEDRPLYPVLGELTDKFGKARADWMVEKSRNLCLYPNVFLMDQFSSQIRMYRPISVDKTEVTIYCIAPKGESDEARARRIRQYEDFFNASGMATPDDLEEFRSCQIGFGARHAEWNDLSRGATHWIKGPDADADAIGMKPLMSGLKTEDEGLFVVQHGFWKQALIEGLKKDAASAAKTAAE
;
A
#
# COMPACT_ATOMS: atom_id res chain seq x y z
N ALA A 1 -11.44 -13.56 17.60
CA ALA A 1 -10.02 -13.22 17.43
C ALA A 1 -9.93 -11.73 17.14
N LYS A 2 -9.10 -10.98 17.87
CA LYS A 2 -8.85 -9.59 17.55
C LYS A 2 -8.07 -9.56 16.23
N GLN A 3 -8.71 -9.10 15.18
CA GLN A 3 -8.04 -8.86 13.92
C GLN A 3 -7.08 -7.69 14.15
N GLY A 4 -5.79 -7.98 14.30
CA GLY A 4 -4.74 -6.98 14.45
C GLY A 4 -4.38 -6.43 13.07
N GLY A 5 -3.94 -5.19 13.03
CA GLY A 5 -3.49 -4.54 11.82
C GLY A 5 -2.86 -3.19 12.14
N GLY A 6 -2.24 -2.57 11.15
CA GLY A 6 -1.59 -1.29 11.34
C GLY A 6 -1.02 -0.74 10.05
N PHE A 7 -0.23 0.31 10.18
CA PHE A 7 0.50 0.88 9.06
C PHE A 7 1.94 1.20 9.43
N TYR A 8 2.77 1.30 8.40
CA TYR A 8 4.10 1.89 8.47
C TYR A 8 4.23 2.95 7.38
N ALA A 9 4.71 4.12 7.74
CA ALA A 9 5.01 5.19 6.81
C ALA A 9 6.53 5.45 6.79
N TYR A 10 7.09 5.61 5.59
CA TYR A 10 8.53 5.72 5.34
C TYR A 10 8.87 7.03 4.63
N ASP A 11 10.17 7.28 4.47
CA ASP A 11 10.68 8.35 3.62
C ASP A 11 10.14 8.25 2.19
N TYR A 12 10.17 9.35 1.48
CA TYR A 12 9.74 9.47 0.08
C TYR A 12 8.26 9.14 -0.17
N GLY A 13 7.41 9.20 0.86
CA GLY A 13 5.98 8.95 0.74
C GLY A 13 5.59 7.47 0.59
N HIS A 14 6.51 6.54 0.83
CA HIS A 14 6.18 5.12 0.81
C HIS A 14 5.37 4.74 2.05
N ILE A 15 4.35 3.93 1.87
CA ILE A 15 3.46 3.48 2.95
C ILE A 15 3.15 2.01 2.83
N LEU A 16 3.03 1.33 3.97
CA LEU A 16 2.64 -0.06 4.08
C LEU A 16 1.44 -0.16 5.02
N LEU A 17 0.35 -0.73 4.52
CA LEU A 17 -0.80 -1.18 5.32
C LEU A 17 -0.72 -2.68 5.52
N TRP A 18 -0.99 -3.18 6.73
CA TRP A 18 -0.96 -4.61 7.02
C TRP A 18 -2.09 -5.04 7.96
N THR A 19 -2.52 -6.29 7.83
CA THR A 19 -3.49 -6.93 8.73
C THR A 19 -3.07 -8.36 9.01
N ASN A 20 -3.48 -8.91 10.16
CA ASN A 20 -3.34 -10.34 10.41
C ASN A 20 -4.33 -11.13 9.56
N TRP A 21 -3.90 -12.26 9.01
CA TRP A 21 -4.80 -13.24 8.43
C TRP A 21 -5.53 -14.01 9.52
N SER A 22 -6.84 -14.22 9.34
CA SER A 22 -7.62 -15.05 10.23
C SER A 22 -7.31 -16.54 10.05
N ASN A 23 -7.05 -16.94 8.80
CA ASN A 23 -6.80 -18.32 8.37
C ASN A 23 -5.52 -18.35 7.52
N PRO A 24 -4.32 -18.21 8.11
CA PRO A 24 -3.07 -18.22 7.36
C PRO A 24 -2.81 -19.53 6.61
N GLU A 25 -3.39 -20.65 7.05
CA GLU A 25 -3.33 -21.96 6.41
C GLU A 25 -3.94 -21.98 5.00
N ASP A 26 -4.84 -21.07 4.71
CA ASP A 26 -5.45 -20.94 3.37
C ASP A 26 -4.55 -20.19 2.38
N ARG A 27 -3.44 -19.64 2.85
CA ARG A 27 -2.54 -18.90 1.97
C ARG A 27 -1.66 -19.84 1.15
N PRO A 28 -1.41 -19.48 -0.14
CA PRO A 28 -0.53 -20.29 -1.01
C PRO A 28 0.89 -20.49 -0.48
N LEU A 29 1.38 -19.60 0.40
CA LEU A 29 2.71 -19.71 1.02
C LEU A 29 2.75 -20.57 2.29
N TYR A 30 1.61 -20.92 2.87
CA TYR A 30 1.57 -21.66 4.13
C TYR A 30 2.31 -23.02 4.09
N PRO A 31 2.19 -23.83 3.02
CA PRO A 31 2.90 -25.11 2.94
C PRO A 31 4.43 -25.02 3.04
N VAL A 32 5.00 -23.87 2.72
CA VAL A 32 6.46 -23.63 2.76
C VAL A 32 6.92 -22.81 3.98
N LEU A 33 6.05 -22.62 4.99
CA LEU A 33 6.36 -21.83 6.19
C LEU A 33 7.62 -22.35 6.91
N GLY A 34 7.81 -23.69 6.98
CA GLY A 34 9.00 -24.29 7.57
C GLY A 34 10.28 -23.85 6.86
N GLU A 35 10.32 -23.98 5.55
CA GLU A 35 11.46 -23.57 4.71
C GLU A 35 11.74 -22.07 4.83
N LEU A 36 10.70 -21.25 4.88
CA LEU A 36 10.83 -19.81 5.09
C LEU A 36 11.39 -19.48 6.47
N THR A 37 10.97 -20.22 7.49
CA THR A 37 11.46 -20.06 8.86
C THR A 37 12.95 -20.39 8.96
N ASP A 38 13.37 -21.49 8.35
CA ASP A 38 14.78 -21.91 8.33
C ASP A 38 15.66 -20.88 7.58
N LYS A 39 15.14 -20.32 6.49
CA LYS A 39 15.88 -19.40 5.62
C LYS A 39 15.94 -17.97 6.15
N PHE A 40 14.84 -17.45 6.70
CA PHE A 40 14.69 -16.03 7.02
C PHE A 40 14.48 -15.75 8.52
N GLY A 41 14.36 -16.79 9.34
CA GLY A 41 13.99 -16.70 10.75
C GLY A 41 12.48 -16.54 10.95
N LYS A 42 12.01 -16.96 12.15
CA LYS A 42 10.57 -17.03 12.46
C LYS A 42 9.84 -15.71 12.24
N ALA A 43 10.37 -14.60 12.75
CA ALA A 43 9.67 -13.31 12.66
C ALA A 43 9.38 -12.88 11.21
N ARG A 44 10.34 -13.08 10.30
CA ARG A 44 10.14 -12.75 8.87
C ARG A 44 9.23 -13.74 8.17
N ALA A 45 9.33 -15.04 8.50
CA ALA A 45 8.47 -16.06 7.94
C ALA A 45 7.00 -15.84 8.35
N ASP A 46 6.75 -15.52 9.61
CA ASP A 46 5.41 -15.16 10.11
C ASP A 46 4.87 -13.92 9.33
N TRP A 47 5.69 -12.89 9.12
CA TRP A 47 5.31 -11.73 8.32
C TRP A 47 4.96 -12.08 6.88
N MET A 48 5.66 -13.04 6.27
CA MET A 48 5.38 -13.49 4.89
C MET A 48 4.09 -14.28 4.78
N VAL A 49 3.73 -15.04 5.80
CA VAL A 49 2.63 -16.01 5.76
C VAL A 49 1.40 -15.52 6.52
N GLU A 50 1.56 -14.93 7.71
CA GLU A 50 0.45 -14.58 8.59
C GLU A 50 -0.08 -13.16 8.41
N LYS A 51 0.62 -12.30 7.65
CA LYS A 51 0.20 -10.91 7.43
C LYS A 51 -0.23 -10.68 5.97
N SER A 52 -1.34 -10.01 5.80
CA SER A 52 -1.67 -9.37 4.53
C SER A 52 -0.98 -8.01 4.44
N ARG A 53 -0.56 -7.59 3.26
CA ARG A 53 0.25 -6.37 3.09
C ARG A 53 -0.09 -5.67 1.79
N ASN A 54 -0.21 -4.35 1.89
CA ASN A 54 -0.33 -3.46 0.75
C ASN A 54 0.74 -2.39 0.87
N LEU A 55 1.79 -2.47 0.06
CA LEU A 55 2.89 -1.53 0.02
C LEU A 55 2.72 -0.58 -1.17
N CYS A 56 2.57 0.70 -0.89
CA CYS A 56 2.70 1.75 -1.89
C CYS A 56 4.16 2.19 -1.99
N LEU A 57 4.77 1.92 -3.13
CA LEU A 57 5.99 2.56 -3.57
C LEU A 57 5.60 3.84 -4.29
N TYR A 58 5.58 4.94 -3.55
CA TYR A 58 5.17 6.24 -4.07
C TYR A 58 6.01 6.63 -5.30
N PRO A 59 5.45 7.21 -6.36
CA PRO A 59 4.06 7.74 -6.37
C PRO A 59 2.99 6.77 -6.88
N ASN A 60 3.33 5.67 -7.58
CA ASN A 60 2.34 5.03 -8.44
C ASN A 60 2.46 3.51 -8.60
N VAL A 61 3.26 2.85 -7.77
CA VAL A 61 3.39 1.38 -7.79
C VAL A 61 2.92 0.80 -6.47
N PHE A 62 2.07 -0.21 -6.54
CA PHE A 62 1.62 -0.94 -5.36
C PHE A 62 2.02 -2.40 -5.48
N LEU A 63 2.66 -2.92 -4.43
CA LEU A 63 2.91 -4.33 -4.22
C LEU A 63 1.91 -4.84 -3.20
N MET A 64 0.98 -5.66 -3.64
CA MET A 64 -0.10 -6.16 -2.80
C MET A 64 0.07 -7.65 -2.57
N ASP A 65 -0.07 -8.06 -1.32
CA ASP A 65 -0.12 -9.46 -0.90
C ASP A 65 -1.31 -9.64 0.04
N GLN A 66 -2.49 -9.45 -0.54
CA GLN A 66 -3.80 -9.54 0.10
C GLN A 66 -4.71 -10.35 -0.83
N PHE A 67 -5.27 -11.46 -0.38
CA PHE A 67 -6.02 -12.44 -1.16
C PHE A 67 -5.27 -13.01 -2.40
N SER A 68 -4.37 -12.27 -2.95
CA SER A 68 -3.44 -12.67 -4.02
C SER A 68 -2.22 -11.78 -4.00
N SER A 69 -1.16 -12.17 -4.73
CA SER A 69 0.03 -11.34 -4.90
C SER A 69 -0.09 -10.57 -6.23
N GLN A 70 0.01 -9.24 -6.15
CA GLN A 70 -0.21 -8.35 -7.29
C GLN A 70 0.82 -7.23 -7.33
N ILE A 71 1.10 -6.79 -8.55
CA ILE A 71 1.71 -5.48 -8.82
C ILE A 71 0.63 -4.64 -9.49
N ARG A 72 0.36 -3.46 -8.93
CA ARG A 72 -0.53 -2.46 -9.54
C ARG A 72 0.27 -1.23 -9.90
N MET A 73 0.06 -0.71 -11.11
CA MET A 73 0.67 0.52 -11.58
C MET A 73 -0.42 1.51 -11.98
N TYR A 74 -0.30 2.73 -11.48
CA TYR A 74 -1.24 3.81 -11.72
C TYR A 74 -0.59 4.83 -12.64
N ARG A 75 -1.17 5.05 -13.81
CA ARG A 75 -0.68 6.02 -14.80
C ARG A 75 -1.72 7.12 -15.02
N PRO A 76 -1.47 8.36 -14.57
CA PRO A 76 -2.37 9.46 -14.85
C PRO A 76 -2.37 9.76 -16.37
N ILE A 77 -3.56 9.83 -16.96
CA ILE A 77 -3.76 10.15 -18.38
C ILE A 77 -4.21 11.60 -18.53
N SER A 78 -5.11 12.05 -17.67
CA SER A 78 -5.60 13.42 -17.58
C SER A 78 -5.95 13.74 -16.12
N VAL A 79 -6.41 14.94 -15.84
CA VAL A 79 -6.78 15.37 -14.48
C VAL A 79 -7.88 14.51 -13.85
N ASP A 80 -8.70 13.87 -14.66
CA ASP A 80 -9.87 13.09 -14.27
C ASP A 80 -9.81 11.63 -14.71
N LYS A 81 -8.68 11.19 -15.29
CA LYS A 81 -8.53 9.85 -15.82
C LYS A 81 -7.19 9.22 -15.46
N THR A 82 -7.24 8.08 -14.80
CA THR A 82 -6.07 7.25 -14.46
C THR A 82 -6.23 5.86 -15.05
N GLU A 83 -5.18 5.38 -15.70
CA GLU A 83 -5.09 3.98 -16.12
C GLU A 83 -4.48 3.15 -15.00
N VAL A 84 -5.08 2.02 -14.69
CA VAL A 84 -4.55 1.05 -13.70
C VAL A 84 -4.22 -0.24 -14.40
N THR A 85 -2.95 -0.63 -14.35
CA THR A 85 -2.48 -1.93 -14.85
C THR A 85 -2.23 -2.86 -13.67
N ILE A 86 -2.81 -4.05 -13.69
CA ILE A 86 -2.70 -5.04 -12.62
C ILE A 86 -2.07 -6.32 -13.17
N TYR A 87 -1.02 -6.80 -12.50
CA TYR A 87 -0.40 -8.08 -12.74
C TYR A 87 -0.61 -8.99 -11.53
N CYS A 88 -1.27 -10.11 -11.73
CA CYS A 88 -1.26 -11.21 -10.76
C CYS A 88 0.08 -11.91 -10.89
N ILE A 89 0.84 -11.98 -9.80
CA ILE A 89 2.17 -12.58 -9.78
C ILE A 89 2.23 -13.79 -8.87
N ALA A 90 3.17 -14.69 -9.14
CA ALA A 90 3.37 -15.90 -8.34
C ALA A 90 4.87 -16.21 -8.23
N PRO A 91 5.33 -16.86 -7.13
CA PRO A 91 6.68 -17.34 -7.03
C PRO A 91 7.02 -18.33 -8.13
N LYS A 92 8.24 -18.22 -8.67
CA LYS A 92 8.76 -19.21 -9.60
C LYS A 92 9.03 -20.50 -8.83
N GLY A 93 8.53 -21.62 -9.35
CA GLY A 93 8.67 -22.93 -8.71
C GLY A 93 7.61 -23.22 -7.64
N GLU A 94 6.59 -22.37 -7.49
CA GLU A 94 5.40 -22.67 -6.70
C GLU A 94 4.71 -23.94 -7.23
N SER A 95 4.17 -24.79 -6.35
CA SER A 95 3.43 -25.98 -6.79
C SER A 95 2.18 -25.63 -7.59
N ASP A 96 1.73 -26.53 -8.46
CA ASP A 96 0.53 -26.32 -9.28
C ASP A 96 -0.71 -26.09 -8.42
N GLU A 97 -0.82 -26.78 -7.27
CA GLU A 97 -1.92 -26.60 -6.33
C GLU A 97 -1.91 -25.20 -5.68
N ALA A 98 -0.75 -24.74 -5.18
CA ALA A 98 -0.61 -23.41 -4.61
C ALA A 98 -0.86 -22.32 -5.67
N ARG A 99 -0.41 -22.56 -6.91
CA ARG A 99 -0.66 -21.70 -8.06
C ARG A 99 -2.15 -21.59 -8.39
N ALA A 100 -2.84 -22.71 -8.46
CA ALA A 100 -4.29 -22.76 -8.73
C ALA A 100 -5.06 -22.01 -7.63
N ARG A 101 -4.71 -22.21 -6.36
CA ARG A 101 -5.31 -21.48 -5.24
C ARG A 101 -5.09 -19.96 -5.35
N ARG A 102 -3.87 -19.53 -5.67
CA ARG A 102 -3.52 -18.12 -5.86
C ARG A 102 -4.31 -17.46 -6.98
N ILE A 103 -4.40 -18.13 -8.13
CA ILE A 103 -5.16 -17.62 -9.29
C ILE A 103 -6.63 -17.54 -8.92
N ARG A 104 -7.19 -18.57 -8.27
CA ARG A 104 -8.58 -18.58 -7.84
C ARG A 104 -8.91 -17.43 -6.88
N GLN A 105 -8.06 -17.20 -5.88
CA GLN A 105 -8.22 -16.07 -4.94
C GLN A 105 -8.16 -14.73 -5.66
N TYR A 106 -7.31 -14.57 -6.68
CA TYR A 106 -7.27 -13.37 -7.49
C TYR A 106 -8.55 -13.18 -8.30
N GLU A 107 -9.00 -14.21 -8.99
CA GLU A 107 -10.19 -14.16 -9.84
C GLU A 107 -11.45 -13.83 -9.03
N ASP A 108 -11.61 -14.45 -7.86
CA ASP A 108 -12.78 -14.26 -7.02
C ASP A 108 -12.83 -12.86 -6.37
N PHE A 109 -11.68 -12.22 -6.13
CA PHE A 109 -11.65 -10.98 -5.37
C PHE A 109 -11.21 -9.77 -6.20
N PHE A 110 -10.06 -9.82 -6.88
CA PHE A 110 -9.45 -8.67 -7.54
C PHE A 110 -9.54 -8.65 -9.06
N ASN A 111 -10.06 -9.67 -9.71
CA ASN A 111 -10.33 -9.62 -11.14
C ASN A 111 -11.44 -8.58 -11.43
N ALA A 112 -11.58 -8.16 -12.68
CA ALA A 112 -12.52 -7.10 -13.09
C ALA A 112 -13.97 -7.38 -12.67
N SER A 113 -14.35 -8.66 -12.58
CA SER A 113 -15.65 -9.14 -12.09
C SER A 113 -15.60 -9.78 -10.70
N GLY A 114 -14.53 -9.58 -9.96
CA GLY A 114 -14.37 -10.08 -8.59
C GLY A 114 -15.19 -9.30 -7.57
N MET A 115 -15.09 -9.70 -6.32
CA MET A 115 -15.89 -9.11 -5.24
C MET A 115 -15.47 -7.68 -4.89
N ALA A 116 -14.18 -7.30 -5.06
CA ALA A 116 -13.66 -6.02 -4.60
C ALA A 116 -13.42 -5.00 -5.71
N THR A 117 -12.97 -5.41 -6.89
CA THR A 117 -12.57 -4.45 -7.93
C THR A 117 -13.70 -3.55 -8.42
N PRO A 118 -14.93 -4.01 -8.65
CA PRO A 118 -16.02 -3.13 -9.03
C PRO A 118 -16.33 -2.06 -7.99
N ASP A 119 -16.29 -2.42 -6.70
CA ASP A 119 -16.53 -1.49 -5.58
C ASP A 119 -15.39 -0.47 -5.49
N ASP A 120 -14.13 -0.91 -5.58
CA ASP A 120 -12.95 -0.03 -5.60
C ASP A 120 -13.05 1.00 -6.74
N LEU A 121 -13.46 0.57 -7.94
CA LEU A 121 -13.57 1.47 -9.11
C LEU A 121 -14.65 2.53 -8.92
N GLU A 122 -15.78 2.18 -8.33
CA GLU A 122 -16.85 3.14 -8.02
C GLU A 122 -16.42 4.12 -6.93
N GLU A 123 -15.71 3.65 -5.90
CA GLU A 123 -15.16 4.53 -4.87
C GLU A 123 -14.12 5.50 -5.42
N PHE A 124 -13.21 5.05 -6.30
CA PHE A 124 -12.26 5.94 -6.97
C PHE A 124 -12.98 7.01 -7.80
N ARG A 125 -14.03 6.63 -8.53
CA ARG A 125 -14.85 7.55 -9.31
C ARG A 125 -15.55 8.57 -8.42
N SER A 126 -16.14 8.13 -7.33
CA SER A 126 -16.83 8.98 -6.36
C SER A 126 -15.87 9.96 -5.68
N CYS A 127 -14.68 9.51 -5.29
CA CYS A 127 -13.62 10.36 -4.75
C CYS A 127 -13.19 11.43 -5.77
N GLN A 128 -12.99 11.05 -7.04
CA GLN A 128 -12.63 11.98 -8.11
C GLN A 128 -13.68 13.10 -8.30
N ILE A 129 -14.96 12.74 -8.24
CA ILE A 129 -16.07 13.73 -8.29
C ILE A 129 -16.03 14.61 -7.03
N GLY A 130 -15.83 14.02 -5.86
CA GLY A 130 -15.75 14.72 -4.58
C GLY A 130 -14.64 15.76 -4.54
N PHE A 131 -13.46 15.47 -5.10
CA PHE A 131 -12.34 16.43 -5.20
C PHE A 131 -12.65 17.64 -6.07
N GLY A 132 -13.62 17.55 -6.98
CA GLY A 132 -14.13 18.69 -7.76
C GLY A 132 -15.09 19.60 -6.97
N ALA A 133 -15.50 19.23 -5.77
CA ALA A 133 -16.44 20.01 -4.97
C ALA A 133 -15.78 21.28 -4.39
N ARG A 134 -16.41 22.44 -4.60
CA ARG A 134 -15.84 23.75 -4.18
C ARG A 134 -15.95 24.03 -2.67
N HIS A 135 -16.75 23.26 -1.94
CA HIS A 135 -17.05 23.52 -0.52
C HIS A 135 -16.28 22.62 0.45
N ALA A 136 -15.59 21.60 -0.04
CA ALA A 136 -14.77 20.72 0.80
C ALA A 136 -13.30 21.17 0.72
N GLU A 137 -12.92 22.17 1.53
CA GLU A 137 -11.55 22.73 1.51
C GLU A 137 -10.55 21.87 2.26
N TRP A 138 -11.01 21.08 3.23
CA TRP A 138 -10.15 20.34 4.16
C TRP A 138 -10.61 18.89 4.35
N ASN A 139 -9.64 17.98 4.43
CA ASN A 139 -9.84 16.63 4.93
C ASN A 139 -9.20 16.50 6.30
N ASP A 140 -9.92 15.92 7.25
CA ASP A 140 -9.37 15.56 8.56
C ASP A 140 -8.70 14.18 8.48
N LEU A 141 -7.40 14.14 8.64
CA LEU A 141 -6.57 12.93 8.67
C LEU A 141 -6.04 12.64 10.08
N SER A 142 -6.75 13.09 11.13
CA SER A 142 -6.29 12.96 12.52
C SER A 142 -6.70 11.64 13.18
N ARG A 143 -7.42 10.75 12.49
CA ARG A 143 -7.83 9.46 13.06
C ARG A 143 -6.64 8.68 13.55
N GLY A 144 -6.67 8.33 14.84
CA GLY A 144 -5.61 7.60 15.50
C GLY A 144 -4.43 8.45 16.00
N ALA A 145 -4.44 9.78 15.83
CA ALA A 145 -3.29 10.65 16.14
C ALA A 145 -2.79 10.54 17.59
N THR A 146 -3.68 10.18 18.53
CA THR A 146 -3.33 10.05 19.96
C THR A 146 -2.48 8.81 20.27
N HIS A 147 -2.36 7.85 19.34
CA HIS A 147 -1.62 6.60 19.56
C HIS A 147 -0.68 6.23 18.39
N TRP A 148 -0.39 7.15 17.45
CA TRP A 148 0.68 6.92 16.48
C TRP A 148 2.02 6.87 17.17
N ILE A 149 2.88 5.98 16.70
CA ILE A 149 4.22 5.78 17.22
C ILE A 149 5.21 6.46 16.26
N LYS A 150 6.07 7.32 16.77
CA LYS A 150 7.18 7.88 16.01
C LYS A 150 8.29 6.81 15.90
N GLY A 151 8.58 6.40 14.67
CA GLY A 151 9.51 5.30 14.41
C GLY A 151 8.85 3.93 14.37
N PRO A 152 9.64 2.84 14.48
CA PRO A 152 9.15 1.47 14.47
C PRO A 152 8.38 1.11 15.74
N ASP A 153 7.41 0.22 15.59
CA ASP A 153 6.86 -0.56 16.69
C ASP A 153 7.66 -1.86 16.89
N ALA A 154 7.26 -2.68 17.85
CA ALA A 154 7.98 -3.93 18.18
C ALA A 154 8.00 -4.94 17.01
N ASP A 155 6.93 -5.00 16.20
CA ASP A 155 6.85 -5.88 15.04
C ASP A 155 7.81 -5.43 13.94
N ALA A 156 7.88 -4.12 13.66
CA ALA A 156 8.81 -3.56 12.70
C ALA A 156 10.27 -3.80 13.11
N ASP A 157 10.59 -3.57 14.38
CA ASP A 157 11.94 -3.81 14.93
C ASP A 157 12.35 -5.28 14.80
N ALA A 158 11.44 -6.21 15.09
CA ALA A 158 11.71 -7.65 15.03
C ALA A 158 12.16 -8.13 13.64
N ILE A 159 11.76 -7.44 12.57
CA ILE A 159 12.16 -7.75 11.18
C ILE A 159 13.10 -6.73 10.56
N GLY A 160 13.54 -5.73 11.33
CA GLY A 160 14.52 -4.72 10.94
C GLY A 160 13.96 -3.62 10.02
N MET A 161 12.66 -3.38 10.03
CA MET A 161 12.05 -2.24 9.34
C MET A 161 12.25 -0.96 10.15
N LYS A 162 12.41 0.17 9.44
CA LYS A 162 12.65 1.50 10.05
C LYS A 162 11.67 2.53 9.49
N PRO A 163 10.38 2.44 9.81
CA PRO A 163 9.42 3.46 9.42
C PRO A 163 9.67 4.77 10.16
N LEU A 164 9.21 5.88 9.58
CA LEU A 164 9.16 7.18 10.26
C LEU A 164 8.02 7.22 11.28
N MET A 165 6.94 6.46 11.00
CA MET A 165 5.74 6.40 11.83
C MET A 165 5.11 5.02 11.70
N SER A 166 4.59 4.52 12.82
CA SER A 166 3.81 3.30 12.93
C SER A 166 2.43 3.58 13.51
N GLY A 167 1.42 2.89 13.05
CA GLY A 167 0.08 2.89 13.62
C GLY A 167 -0.36 1.47 13.95
N LEU A 168 -1.15 1.32 15.00
CA LEU A 168 -1.56 0.01 15.54
C LEU A 168 -2.93 -0.45 15.06
N LYS A 169 -3.57 0.32 14.17
CA LYS A 169 -4.87 -0.01 13.57
C LYS A 169 -4.86 0.32 12.08
N THR A 170 -5.57 -0.49 11.31
CA THR A 170 -5.74 -0.28 9.86
C THR A 170 -6.50 0.99 9.53
N GLU A 171 -7.33 1.47 10.45
CA GLU A 171 -8.14 2.67 10.29
C GLU A 171 -7.39 3.97 10.61
N ASP A 172 -6.18 3.87 11.16
CA ASP A 172 -5.35 5.04 11.48
C ASP A 172 -4.87 5.73 10.20
N GLU A 173 -4.95 7.05 10.17
CA GLU A 173 -4.70 7.86 8.97
C GLU A 173 -3.30 8.50 8.93
N GLY A 174 -2.44 8.21 9.90
CA GLY A 174 -1.08 8.74 9.98
C GLY A 174 -0.22 8.44 8.74
N LEU A 175 -0.46 7.32 8.05
CA LEU A 175 0.22 7.00 6.80
C LEU A 175 -0.04 8.07 5.71
N PHE A 176 -1.26 8.56 5.62
CA PHE A 176 -1.62 9.61 4.64
C PHE A 176 -1.02 10.96 5.02
N VAL A 177 -0.90 11.26 6.31
CA VAL A 177 -0.24 12.49 6.77
C VAL A 177 1.23 12.53 6.31
N VAL A 178 1.96 11.42 6.47
CA VAL A 178 3.35 11.32 6.02
C VAL A 178 3.44 11.37 4.48
N GLN A 179 2.59 10.63 3.77
CA GLN A 179 2.59 10.59 2.32
C GLN A 179 2.25 11.97 1.70
N HIS A 180 1.18 12.62 2.17
CA HIS A 180 0.79 13.94 1.69
C HIS A 180 1.80 15.02 2.07
N GLY A 181 2.45 14.89 3.24
CA GLY A 181 3.55 15.75 3.63
C GLY A 181 4.71 15.70 2.63
N PHE A 182 5.11 14.50 2.22
CA PHE A 182 6.14 14.31 1.20
C PHE A 182 5.68 14.85 -0.17
N TRP A 183 4.47 14.52 -0.60
CA TRP A 183 3.91 15.02 -1.86
C TRP A 183 3.90 16.55 -1.93
N LYS A 184 3.41 17.22 -0.88
CA LYS A 184 3.45 18.69 -0.77
C LYS A 184 4.85 19.23 -0.91
N GLN A 185 5.83 18.64 -0.22
CA GLN A 185 7.23 19.04 -0.28
C GLN A 185 7.78 18.91 -1.71
N ALA A 186 7.54 17.79 -2.37
CA ALA A 186 8.00 17.53 -3.73
C ALA A 186 7.39 18.53 -4.74
N LEU A 187 6.11 18.89 -4.60
CA LEU A 187 5.46 19.91 -5.44
C LEU A 187 6.09 21.30 -5.22
N ILE A 188 6.30 21.69 -3.97
CA ILE A 188 6.94 23.00 -3.66
C ILE A 188 8.34 23.08 -4.27
N GLU A 189 9.12 22.02 -4.18
CA GLU A 189 10.46 21.96 -4.77
C GLU A 189 10.43 21.98 -6.30
N GLY A 190 9.49 21.29 -6.93
CA GLY A 190 9.27 21.31 -8.38
C GLY A 190 8.94 22.72 -8.86
N LEU A 191 7.95 23.35 -8.25
CA LEU A 191 7.55 24.73 -8.62
C LEU A 191 8.69 25.75 -8.46
N LYS A 192 9.53 25.63 -7.45
CA LYS A 192 10.71 26.49 -7.27
C LYS A 192 11.74 26.30 -8.40
N LYS A 193 11.97 25.06 -8.84
CA LYS A 193 12.87 24.74 -9.95
C LYS A 193 12.35 25.31 -11.27
N ASP A 194 11.05 25.15 -11.54
CA ASP A 194 10.41 25.68 -12.75
C ASP A 194 10.48 27.21 -12.80
N ALA A 195 10.19 27.90 -11.69
CA ALA A 195 10.31 29.34 -11.60
C ALA A 195 11.76 29.83 -11.82
N ALA A 196 12.74 29.14 -11.28
CA ALA A 196 14.15 29.47 -11.47
C ALA A 196 14.60 29.26 -12.94
N SER A 197 14.09 28.21 -13.58
CA SER A 197 14.36 27.94 -15.00
C SER A 197 13.75 29.03 -15.91
N ALA A 198 12.50 29.37 -15.67
CA ALA A 198 11.81 30.43 -16.42
C ALA A 198 12.53 31.81 -16.29
N ALA A 199 13.00 32.13 -15.10
CA ALA A 199 13.75 33.39 -14.88
C ALA A 199 15.09 33.41 -15.63
N LYS A 200 15.78 32.31 -15.77
CA LYS A 200 17.02 32.21 -16.59
C LYS A 200 16.74 32.43 -18.07
N THR A 201 15.72 31.74 -18.59
CA THR A 201 15.32 31.87 -20.03
C THR A 201 14.86 33.30 -20.39
N ALA A 202 14.26 34.04 -19.44
CA ALA A 202 13.84 35.41 -19.67
C ALA A 202 15.00 36.43 -19.59
N ALA A 203 16.16 36.05 -19.06
CA ALA A 203 17.35 36.89 -18.94
C ALA A 203 18.35 36.73 -20.10
N GLU A 204 18.15 35.73 -20.95
CA GLU A 204 18.89 35.48 -22.20
C GLU A 204 18.18 36.13 -23.41
#